data_a1607c02769388f855cb5d15744d79d4
#
_entry.id   a1607c02769388f855cb5d15744d79d4
#
_cell.length_a   1.000
_cell.length_b   1.000
_cell.length_c   1.000
_cell.angle_alpha   90.00
_cell.angle_beta   90.00
_cell.angle_gamma   90.00
#
_symmetry.space_group_name_H-M   'P 1'
#
loop_
_entity.id
_entity.type
_entity.pdbx_description
1 polymer ?
#
loop_
_entity_poly.entity_id
_entity_poly.type
_entity_poly.pdbx_seq_one_letter_code
_entity_poly.pdbx_strand_id
1 'polypeptide(L)'
;MVWRVAYTCLLFLAACSSPTQDFQTKLVPIGNFRLGQIVPRADAELTKGPLSRTASHEEWVAAVNDAFKDRFSRFDGGSYYHLGITVNGYILAKPGIPIIVAPKSVLIFRVIVLEDHTGKVLTEKPYQITVIEQLKVSSLLGSGYTSSREQQINNLAQQAALSTETWLRRQPWFEGPDTIVEL
;
A
#
# COMPACT_ATOMS: atom_id res chain seq x y z
N MET A 1 -49.01 -44.51 -23.56
CA MET A 1 -48.46 -43.34 -24.29
C MET A 1 -47.85 -42.44 -23.24
N VAL A 2 -46.55 -42.53 -23.03
CA VAL A 2 -45.86 -41.98 -21.87
C VAL A 2 -45.01 -40.81 -22.33
N TRP A 3 -45.38 -39.61 -21.93
CA TRP A 3 -44.65 -38.39 -22.30
C TRP A 3 -43.49 -38.19 -21.34
N ARG A 4 -42.31 -38.35 -21.88
CA ARG A 4 -41.06 -38.05 -21.16
C ARG A 4 -40.79 -36.54 -21.23
N VAL A 5 -40.93 -35.85 -20.11
CA VAL A 5 -40.45 -34.48 -19.95
C VAL A 5 -39.00 -34.53 -19.44
N ALA A 6 -38.08 -34.17 -20.33
CA ALA A 6 -36.66 -34.02 -19.97
C ALA A 6 -36.48 -32.63 -19.36
N TYR A 7 -36.20 -32.57 -18.04
CA TYR A 7 -35.77 -31.35 -17.36
C TYR A 7 -34.24 -31.17 -17.60
N THR A 8 -33.95 -30.24 -18.46
CA THR A 8 -32.54 -29.80 -18.65
C THR A 8 -32.21 -28.82 -17.51
N CYS A 9 -31.48 -29.29 -16.50
CA CYS A 9 -30.91 -28.43 -15.46
C CYS A 9 -29.77 -27.60 -16.03
N LEU A 10 -30.00 -26.34 -16.30
CA LEU A 10 -28.98 -25.37 -16.67
C LEU A 10 -28.28 -24.90 -15.39
N LEU A 11 -27.10 -25.46 -15.13
CA LEU A 11 -26.21 -25.02 -14.04
C LEU A 11 -25.58 -23.70 -14.44
N PHE A 12 -26.10 -22.60 -13.91
CA PHE A 12 -25.40 -21.32 -13.92
C PHE A 12 -24.24 -21.38 -12.91
N LEU A 13 -23.05 -21.59 -13.42
CA LEU A 13 -21.83 -21.32 -12.67
C LEU A 13 -21.68 -19.80 -12.54
N ALA A 14 -22.17 -19.25 -11.43
CA ALA A 14 -21.82 -17.90 -11.00
C ALA A 14 -20.34 -17.90 -10.63
N ALA A 15 -19.48 -17.48 -11.55
CA ALA A 15 -18.10 -17.15 -11.27
C ALA A 15 -18.10 -15.96 -10.31
N CYS A 16 -17.88 -16.22 -9.02
CA CYS A 16 -17.52 -15.18 -8.05
C CYS A 16 -16.15 -14.62 -8.44
N SER A 17 -16.13 -13.63 -9.31
CA SER A 17 -14.96 -12.79 -9.47
C SER A 17 -14.82 -11.95 -8.21
N SER A 18 -13.85 -12.29 -7.35
CA SER A 18 -13.41 -11.40 -6.28
C SER A 18 -13.08 -10.06 -6.92
N PRO A 19 -13.58 -8.93 -6.39
CA PRO A 19 -13.19 -7.64 -6.91
C PRO A 19 -11.71 -7.41 -6.55
N THR A 20 -10.82 -7.72 -7.47
CA THR A 20 -9.46 -7.18 -7.52
C THR A 20 -9.64 -5.70 -7.88
N GLN A 21 -10.13 -4.93 -6.91
CA GLN A 21 -10.21 -3.49 -7.05
C GLN A 21 -8.81 -2.96 -7.13
N ASP A 22 -8.51 -2.35 -8.24
CA ASP A 22 -7.51 -1.33 -8.51
C ASP A 22 -6.48 -1.59 -9.62
N PHE A 23 -6.49 -2.76 -10.27
CA PHE A 23 -5.57 -2.99 -11.40
C PHE A 23 -6.13 -2.60 -12.76
N GLN A 24 -7.40 -2.20 -12.85
CA GLN A 24 -8.05 -1.82 -14.12
C GLN A 24 -8.34 -0.32 -14.25
N THR A 25 -8.06 0.47 -13.24
CA THR A 25 -8.11 1.92 -13.38
C THR A 25 -6.94 2.34 -14.25
N LYS A 26 -7.19 3.03 -15.37
CA LYS A 26 -6.16 3.58 -16.25
C LYS A 26 -5.10 4.24 -15.38
N LEU A 27 -3.85 3.74 -15.49
CA LEU A 27 -2.74 4.28 -14.73
C LEU A 27 -2.58 5.76 -15.08
N VAL A 28 -2.81 6.63 -14.12
CA VAL A 28 -2.51 8.05 -14.27
C VAL A 28 -1.04 8.25 -13.94
N PRO A 29 -0.22 8.75 -14.87
CA PRO A 29 1.20 9.01 -14.60
C PRO A 29 1.40 9.96 -13.41
N ILE A 30 2.55 9.87 -12.76
CA ILE A 30 3.02 10.89 -11.81
C ILE A 30 3.99 11.80 -12.57
N GLY A 31 3.48 12.64 -13.45
CA GLY A 31 4.32 13.45 -14.33
C GLY A 31 5.41 12.60 -15.00
N ASN A 32 6.64 13.07 -14.96
CA ASN A 32 7.80 12.40 -15.59
C ASN A 32 8.48 11.34 -14.67
N PHE A 33 7.81 10.89 -13.62
CA PHE A 33 8.35 9.95 -12.64
C PHE A 33 8.52 8.54 -13.20
N ARG A 34 9.71 7.97 -13.03
CA ARG A 34 10.02 6.53 -13.14
C ARG A 34 10.76 6.08 -11.89
N LEU A 35 10.40 4.90 -11.39
CA LEU A 35 11.09 4.34 -10.24
C LEU A 35 12.53 3.93 -10.60
N GLY A 36 13.51 4.46 -9.88
CA GLY A 36 14.90 3.98 -9.89
C GLY A 36 15.07 2.88 -8.85
N GLN A 37 15.38 3.24 -7.61
CA GLN A 37 15.58 2.30 -6.51
C GLN A 37 14.66 2.62 -5.34
N ILE A 38 14.33 1.58 -4.59
CA ILE A 38 13.72 1.68 -3.27
C ILE A 38 14.76 1.27 -2.25
N VAL A 39 14.95 2.10 -1.24
CA VAL A 39 15.88 1.84 -0.11
C VAL A 39 15.07 1.82 1.18
N PRO A 40 14.40 0.70 1.49
CA PRO A 40 13.64 0.57 2.72
C PRO A 40 14.59 0.24 3.87
N ARG A 41 14.31 0.81 5.03
CA ARG A 41 14.98 0.48 6.29
C ARG A 41 14.01 0.64 7.45
N ALA A 42 14.25 -0.08 8.53
CA ALA A 42 13.64 0.19 9.81
C ALA A 42 14.59 1.06 10.63
N ASP A 43 14.03 2.00 11.39
CA ASP A 43 14.80 2.83 12.30
C ASP A 43 15.47 1.95 13.37
N ALA A 44 16.68 2.30 13.81
CA ALA A 44 17.36 1.59 14.89
C ALA A 44 16.51 1.58 16.17
N GLU A 45 15.76 2.65 16.41
CA GLU A 45 14.83 2.81 17.52
C GLU A 45 13.36 2.56 17.09
N LEU A 46 13.14 1.54 16.25
CA LEU A 46 11.80 1.19 15.78
C LEU A 46 10.81 1.03 16.94
N THR A 47 9.87 1.95 17.05
CA THR A 47 8.94 2.02 18.17
C THR A 47 7.74 1.11 17.96
N LYS A 48 7.58 0.14 18.86
CA LYS A 48 6.37 -0.68 18.95
C LYS A 48 5.39 -0.02 19.92
N GLY A 49 4.19 0.32 19.44
CA GLY A 49 3.13 0.89 20.28
C GLY A 49 2.57 -0.10 21.31
N PRO A 50 1.81 0.41 22.30
CA PRO A 50 1.23 -0.41 23.37
C PRO A 50 0.25 -1.45 22.80
N LEU A 51 0.16 -2.62 23.46
CA LEU A 51 -0.72 -3.73 23.09
C LEU A 51 -0.49 -4.28 21.66
N SER A 52 0.60 -3.92 20.98
CA SER A 52 0.95 -4.37 19.64
C SER A 52 1.50 -5.81 19.65
N ARG A 53 1.23 -6.57 18.57
CA ARG A 53 2.05 -7.73 18.19
C ARG A 53 3.45 -7.25 17.84
N THR A 54 4.44 -8.12 17.92
CA THR A 54 5.83 -7.80 17.55
C THR A 54 6.07 -8.14 16.08
N ALA A 55 6.78 -7.27 15.38
CA ALA A 55 7.35 -7.51 14.06
C ALA A 55 8.83 -7.12 14.08
N SER A 56 9.67 -7.83 13.33
CA SER A 56 11.09 -7.53 13.25
C SER A 56 11.38 -6.42 12.24
N HIS A 57 12.61 -5.90 12.26
CA HIS A 57 13.09 -4.92 11.28
C HIS A 57 13.03 -5.50 9.86
N GLU A 58 13.47 -6.74 9.71
CA GLU A 58 13.53 -7.45 8.43
C GLU A 58 12.14 -7.66 7.83
N GLU A 59 11.15 -8.01 8.65
CA GLU A 59 9.75 -8.17 8.20
C GLU A 59 9.20 -6.85 7.65
N TRP A 60 9.46 -5.73 8.32
CA TRP A 60 9.04 -4.43 7.82
C TRP A 60 9.78 -4.01 6.55
N VAL A 61 11.11 -4.23 6.50
CA VAL A 61 11.92 -3.93 5.32
C VAL A 61 11.44 -4.72 4.12
N ALA A 62 11.20 -6.02 4.26
CA ALA A 62 10.70 -6.87 3.18
C ALA A 62 9.32 -6.43 2.70
N ALA A 63 8.34 -6.27 3.61
CA ALA A 63 6.98 -5.89 3.25
C ALA A 63 6.91 -4.51 2.57
N VAL A 64 7.69 -3.53 3.07
CA VAL A 64 7.75 -2.20 2.46
C VAL A 64 8.42 -2.25 1.09
N ASN A 65 9.53 -3.00 0.95
CA ASN A 65 10.20 -3.19 -0.34
C ASN A 65 9.23 -3.71 -1.40
N ASP A 66 8.52 -4.78 -1.08
CA ASP A 66 7.62 -5.45 -2.02
C ASP A 66 6.43 -4.55 -2.38
N ALA A 67 5.77 -3.95 -1.38
CA ALA A 67 4.63 -3.09 -1.61
C ALA A 67 4.98 -1.84 -2.45
N PHE A 68 6.12 -1.22 -2.18
CA PHE A 68 6.58 -0.06 -2.92
C PHE A 68 7.04 -0.43 -4.33
N LYS A 69 7.75 -1.55 -4.49
CA LYS A 69 8.15 -2.05 -5.79
C LYS A 69 6.92 -2.35 -6.66
N ASP A 70 5.95 -3.07 -6.14
CA ASP A 70 4.71 -3.39 -6.87
C ASP A 70 3.96 -2.11 -7.28
N ARG A 71 3.92 -1.11 -6.39
CA ARG A 71 3.19 0.12 -6.63
C ARG A 71 3.87 1.03 -7.64
N PHE A 72 5.19 1.21 -7.54
CA PHE A 72 5.92 2.25 -8.27
C PHE A 72 6.60 1.76 -9.54
N SER A 73 6.87 0.45 -9.70
CA SER A 73 7.48 -0.10 -10.92
C SER A 73 6.60 0.04 -12.17
N ARG A 74 5.33 0.35 -12.00
CA ARG A 74 4.37 0.55 -13.10
C ARG A 74 4.42 1.94 -13.75
N PHE A 75 5.19 2.88 -13.18
CA PHE A 75 5.35 4.22 -13.74
C PHE A 75 6.57 4.24 -14.67
N ASP A 76 6.39 4.76 -15.89
CA ASP A 76 7.34 4.73 -16.98
C ASP A 76 7.75 6.13 -17.49
N GLY A 77 7.71 7.14 -16.62
CA GLY A 77 8.19 8.49 -16.92
C GLY A 77 9.64 8.52 -17.41
N GLY A 78 10.08 9.66 -17.93
CA GLY A 78 11.41 9.82 -18.54
C GLY A 78 12.57 9.96 -17.54
N SER A 79 12.27 10.30 -16.27
CA SER A 79 13.31 10.58 -15.25
C SER A 79 13.24 9.60 -14.08
N TYR A 80 14.41 9.09 -13.68
CA TYR A 80 14.52 8.15 -12.56
C TYR A 80 14.57 8.89 -11.23
N TYR A 81 13.78 8.36 -10.27
CA TYR A 81 13.76 8.82 -8.89
C TYR A 81 13.91 7.65 -7.92
N HIS A 82 14.66 7.88 -6.86
CA HIS A 82 14.86 6.89 -5.79
C HIS A 82 14.03 7.26 -4.57
N LEU A 83 13.47 6.25 -3.92
CA LEU A 83 12.65 6.41 -2.72
C LEU A 83 13.36 5.78 -1.52
N GLY A 84 13.78 6.60 -0.57
CA GLY A 84 14.24 6.16 0.73
C GLY A 84 13.07 6.10 1.70
N ILE A 85 12.82 4.92 2.29
CA ILE A 85 11.71 4.69 3.21
C ILE A 85 12.26 4.28 4.56
N THR A 86 11.92 5.01 5.62
CA THR A 86 12.31 4.64 6.98
C THR A 86 11.09 4.36 7.82
N VAL A 87 10.93 3.13 8.29
CA VAL A 87 9.87 2.73 9.22
C VAL A 87 10.29 3.15 10.63
N ASN A 88 9.51 4.03 11.26
CA ASN A 88 9.82 4.59 12.58
C ASN A 88 9.01 3.98 13.71
N GLY A 89 7.77 3.54 13.44
CA GLY A 89 6.93 2.98 14.47
C GLY A 89 5.70 2.25 13.92
N TYR A 90 5.16 1.37 14.73
CA TYR A 90 3.99 0.59 14.35
C TYR A 90 3.14 0.14 15.53
N ILE A 91 1.88 -0.15 15.22
CA ILE A 91 0.95 -0.92 16.06
C ILE A 91 0.35 -2.01 15.19
N LEU A 92 0.43 -3.26 15.61
CA LEU A 92 -0.26 -4.40 14.99
C LEU A 92 -1.32 -4.92 15.98
N ALA A 93 -2.58 -4.77 15.63
CA ALA A 93 -3.70 -5.11 16.48
C ALA A 93 -3.67 -6.59 16.89
N LYS A 94 -3.92 -6.85 18.18
CA LYS A 94 -4.06 -8.22 18.70
C LYS A 94 -5.49 -8.73 18.50
N PRO A 95 -5.70 -9.99 18.11
CA PRO A 95 -7.02 -10.58 18.04
C PRO A 95 -7.64 -10.72 19.44
N GLY A 96 -8.97 -10.70 19.49
CA GLY A 96 -9.71 -10.94 20.73
C GLY A 96 -9.83 -9.74 21.68
N ILE A 97 -9.22 -8.61 21.38
CA ILE A 97 -9.45 -7.37 22.11
C ILE A 97 -10.63 -6.64 21.44
N PRO A 98 -11.70 -6.27 22.16
CA PRO A 98 -12.83 -5.57 21.58
C PRO A 98 -12.40 -4.29 20.86
N ILE A 99 -12.94 -4.02 19.67
CA ILE A 99 -12.59 -2.89 18.80
C ILE A 99 -12.70 -1.53 19.50
N ILE A 100 -13.56 -1.44 20.51
CA ILE A 100 -13.76 -0.22 21.31
C ILE A 100 -12.54 0.11 22.18
N VAL A 101 -11.69 -0.88 22.47
CA VAL A 101 -10.52 -0.74 23.35
C VAL A 101 -9.21 -1.03 22.62
N ALA A 102 -9.27 -1.72 21.47
CA ALA A 102 -8.08 -2.09 20.72
C ALA A 102 -7.63 -0.96 19.78
N PRO A 103 -6.34 -0.60 19.78
CA PRO A 103 -5.81 0.28 18.75
C PRO A 103 -5.93 -0.41 17.39
N LYS A 104 -6.32 0.33 16.35
CA LYS A 104 -6.20 -0.12 14.96
C LYS A 104 -4.72 -0.33 14.66
N SER A 105 -4.42 -1.20 13.69
CA SER A 105 -3.04 -1.31 13.21
C SER A 105 -2.62 0.02 12.56
N VAL A 106 -1.41 0.46 12.88
CA VAL A 106 -0.86 1.75 12.44
C VAL A 106 0.57 1.53 12.00
N LEU A 107 0.99 2.26 10.97
CA LEU A 107 2.38 2.36 10.54
C LEU A 107 2.77 3.83 10.42
N ILE A 108 3.91 4.20 11.02
CA ILE A 108 4.52 5.52 10.93
C ILE A 108 5.86 5.34 10.20
N PHE A 109 6.04 6.09 9.13
CA PHE A 109 7.25 6.02 8.33
C PHE A 109 7.60 7.39 7.73
N ARG A 110 8.83 7.52 7.26
CA ARG A 110 9.32 8.72 6.58
C ARG A 110 9.79 8.39 5.19
N VAL A 111 9.59 9.33 4.28
CA VAL A 111 9.96 9.23 2.87
C VAL A 111 10.96 10.34 2.54
N ILE A 112 12.01 9.98 1.81
CA ILE A 112 12.87 10.91 1.08
C ILE A 112 12.85 10.56 -0.41
N VAL A 113 12.96 11.58 -1.26
CA VAL A 113 12.99 11.44 -2.72
C VAL A 113 14.31 12.01 -3.22
N LEU A 114 15.02 11.20 -3.99
CA LEU A 114 16.26 11.58 -4.65
C LEU A 114 16.05 11.54 -6.17
N GLU A 115 16.45 12.58 -6.88
CA GLU A 115 16.49 12.59 -8.33
C GLU A 115 17.83 11.97 -8.80
N ASP A 116 17.76 10.95 -9.68
CA ASP A 116 18.94 10.19 -10.11
C ASP A 116 19.93 11.05 -10.89
N HIS A 117 19.45 11.81 -11.87
CA HIS A 117 20.31 12.56 -12.79
C HIS A 117 21.15 13.64 -12.10
N THR A 118 20.58 14.35 -11.16
CA THR A 118 21.26 15.44 -10.44
C THR A 118 21.86 15.01 -9.11
N GLY A 119 21.47 13.86 -8.58
CA GLY A 119 21.76 13.43 -7.22
C GLY A 119 21.12 14.31 -6.15
N LYS A 120 20.16 15.15 -6.51
CA LYS A 120 19.51 16.09 -5.60
C LYS A 120 18.45 15.39 -4.75
N VAL A 121 18.50 15.59 -3.45
CA VAL A 121 17.40 15.24 -2.56
C VAL A 121 16.31 16.30 -2.70
N LEU A 122 15.13 15.90 -3.18
CA LEU A 122 14.01 16.81 -3.46
C LEU A 122 13.22 17.15 -2.19
N THR A 123 13.21 16.26 -1.21
CA THR A 123 12.62 16.52 0.11
C THR A 123 13.59 17.33 0.97
N GLU A 124 13.21 18.54 1.40
CA GLU A 124 14.03 19.36 2.31
C GLU A 124 14.36 18.62 3.62
N LYS A 125 13.39 17.85 4.09
CA LYS A 125 13.51 16.96 5.26
C LYS A 125 12.66 15.72 5.03
N PRO A 126 12.97 14.58 5.68
CA PRO A 126 12.18 13.35 5.57
C PRO A 126 10.70 13.61 5.87
N TYR A 127 9.82 13.33 4.91
CA TYR A 127 8.39 13.58 5.05
C TYR A 127 7.71 12.42 5.78
N GLN A 128 7.08 12.70 6.92
CA GLN A 128 6.42 11.67 7.72
C GLN A 128 5.00 11.41 7.23
N ILE A 129 4.69 10.13 7.06
CA ILE A 129 3.36 9.63 6.74
C ILE A 129 2.93 8.65 7.83
N THR A 130 1.66 8.72 8.21
CA THR A 130 1.03 7.78 9.12
C THR A 130 -0.13 7.12 8.40
N VAL A 131 -0.15 5.79 8.35
CA VAL A 131 -1.26 5.01 7.81
C VAL A 131 -1.93 4.20 8.91
N ILE A 132 -3.25 4.07 8.80
CA ILE A 132 -4.08 3.35 9.76
C ILE A 132 -4.84 2.29 8.97
N GLU A 133 -4.78 1.04 9.41
CA GLU A 133 -5.50 -0.05 8.78
C GLU A 133 -7.01 0.25 8.69
N GLN A 134 -7.54 0.23 7.47
CA GLN A 134 -8.96 0.38 7.24
C GLN A 134 -9.65 -0.97 7.42
N LEU A 135 -10.57 -1.05 8.37
CA LEU A 135 -11.42 -2.23 8.54
C LEU A 135 -12.40 -2.29 7.36
N LYS A 136 -12.26 -3.30 6.51
CA LYS A 136 -13.27 -3.56 5.46
C LYS A 136 -14.56 -4.01 6.14
N VAL A 137 -15.68 -3.34 5.85
CA VAL A 137 -17.02 -3.64 6.42
C VAL A 137 -17.43 -5.10 6.14
N SER A 138 -16.99 -5.69 5.03
CA SER A 138 -17.20 -7.11 4.71
C SER A 138 -16.60 -8.07 5.74
N SER A 139 -15.64 -7.62 6.53
CA SER A 139 -15.01 -8.43 7.58
C SER A 139 -15.78 -8.44 8.88
N LEU A 140 -16.78 -7.56 9.05
CA LEU A 140 -17.61 -7.50 10.26
C LEU A 140 -18.75 -8.53 10.29
N LEU A 141 -19.08 -9.13 9.14
CA LEU A 141 -20.20 -10.09 9.01
C LEU A 141 -19.78 -11.56 9.06
N GLY A 142 -18.46 -11.85 9.14
CA GLY A 142 -17.93 -13.19 9.27
C GLY A 142 -17.36 -13.44 10.67
N SER A 143 -17.72 -14.56 11.27
CA SER A 143 -17.29 -15.01 12.58
C SER A 143 -15.75 -14.92 12.73
N GLY A 144 -15.25 -14.00 13.57
CA GLY A 144 -13.85 -13.98 14.01
C GLY A 144 -12.88 -13.32 13.05
N TYR A 145 -12.95 -11.99 12.93
CA TYR A 145 -11.92 -11.22 12.22
C TYR A 145 -10.59 -11.28 12.96
N THR A 146 -9.73 -12.16 12.48
CA THR A 146 -8.33 -12.20 12.89
C THR A 146 -7.45 -12.17 11.64
N SER A 147 -7.13 -10.96 11.15
CA SER A 147 -6.03 -10.87 10.19
C SER A 147 -4.77 -11.48 10.81
N SER A 148 -4.06 -12.32 10.04
CA SER A 148 -2.77 -12.78 10.51
C SER A 148 -1.85 -11.58 10.71
N ARG A 149 -0.79 -11.75 11.49
CA ARG A 149 0.20 -10.70 11.69
C ARG A 149 0.83 -10.26 10.37
N GLU A 150 1.15 -11.22 9.52
CA GLU A 150 1.72 -11.02 8.19
C GLU A 150 0.76 -10.25 7.28
N GLN A 151 -0.52 -10.57 7.31
CA GLN A 151 -1.53 -9.82 6.57
C GLN A 151 -1.62 -8.36 7.03
N GLN A 152 -1.54 -8.10 8.34
CA GLN A 152 -1.54 -6.73 8.85
C GLN A 152 -0.32 -5.94 8.38
N ILE A 153 0.88 -6.53 8.43
CA ILE A 153 2.12 -5.92 7.95
C ILE A 153 2.00 -5.59 6.46
N ASN A 154 1.58 -6.55 5.64
CA ASN A 154 1.44 -6.37 4.20
C ASN A 154 0.37 -5.32 3.86
N ASN A 155 -0.79 -5.34 4.52
CA ASN A 155 -1.84 -4.33 4.31
C ASN A 155 -1.35 -2.92 4.64
N LEU A 156 -0.63 -2.76 5.75
CA LEU A 156 -0.06 -1.46 6.14
C LEU A 156 1.02 -1.01 5.15
N ALA A 157 1.88 -1.91 4.67
CA ALA A 157 2.89 -1.59 3.67
C ALA A 157 2.26 -1.17 2.33
N GLN A 158 1.20 -1.84 1.87
CA GLN A 158 0.45 -1.45 0.68
C GLN A 158 -0.22 -0.09 0.84
N GLN A 159 -0.84 0.18 1.99
CA GLN A 159 -1.42 1.49 2.27
C GLN A 159 -0.34 2.59 2.37
N ALA A 160 0.85 2.26 2.88
CA ALA A 160 1.98 3.18 2.91
C ALA A 160 2.41 3.56 1.48
N ALA A 161 2.53 2.59 0.58
CA ALA A 161 2.86 2.83 -0.81
C ALA A 161 1.79 3.69 -1.51
N LEU A 162 0.49 3.41 -1.29
CA LEU A 162 -0.62 4.20 -1.82
C LEU A 162 -0.61 5.65 -1.28
N SER A 163 -0.39 5.82 0.01
CA SER A 163 -0.34 7.15 0.64
C SER A 163 0.86 7.95 0.14
N THR A 164 1.99 7.28 -0.09
CA THR A 164 3.18 7.88 -0.69
C THR A 164 2.91 8.32 -2.13
N GLU A 165 2.26 7.50 -2.97
CA GLU A 165 1.86 7.90 -4.32
C GLU A 165 0.95 9.13 -4.28
N THR A 166 -0.06 9.12 -3.41
CA THR A 166 -0.98 10.26 -3.25
C THR A 166 -0.25 11.54 -2.84
N TRP A 167 0.76 11.42 -2.01
CA TRP A 167 1.60 12.54 -1.62
C TRP A 167 2.51 13.01 -2.77
N LEU A 168 3.18 12.08 -3.49
CA LEU A 168 4.04 12.41 -4.63
C LEU A 168 3.28 13.15 -5.73
N ARG A 169 2.03 12.78 -6.01
CA ARG A 169 1.18 13.46 -7.01
C ARG A 169 0.90 14.93 -6.72
N ARG A 170 1.14 15.37 -5.50
CA ARG A 170 0.95 16.77 -5.07
C ARG A 170 2.27 17.58 -5.10
N GLN A 171 3.37 16.93 -5.48
CA GLN A 171 4.67 17.59 -5.52
C GLN A 171 4.93 18.16 -6.91
N PRO A 172 5.55 19.34 -7.01
CA PRO A 172 5.88 19.97 -8.30
C PRO A 172 7.13 19.38 -8.96
N TRP A 173 7.69 18.30 -8.41
CA TRP A 173 9.01 17.81 -8.81
C TRP A 173 9.02 17.02 -10.13
N PHE A 174 7.88 16.52 -10.57
CA PHE A 174 7.77 15.56 -11.67
C PHE A 174 7.18 16.18 -12.94
N GLU A 175 7.12 17.51 -13.00
CA GLU A 175 6.68 18.22 -14.19
C GLU A 175 7.70 18.01 -15.30
N GLY A 176 7.29 17.35 -16.38
CA GLY A 176 8.11 17.26 -17.60
C GLY A 176 8.06 18.57 -18.39
N PRO A 177 8.99 18.77 -19.34
CA PRO A 177 8.99 19.96 -20.18
C PRO A 177 7.72 20.13 -21.04
N ASP A 178 6.86 19.11 -21.11
CA ASP A 178 5.66 19.09 -21.94
C ASP A 178 4.33 19.24 -21.16
N THR A 179 4.38 19.52 -19.85
CA THR A 179 3.14 19.79 -19.09
C THR A 179 2.77 21.28 -19.15
N ILE A 180 2.68 21.82 -20.37
CA ILE A 180 1.91 23.04 -20.60
C ILE A 180 0.44 22.61 -20.62
N VAL A 181 -0.22 22.74 -19.50
CA VAL A 181 -1.69 22.68 -19.47
C VAL A 181 -2.18 23.90 -20.22
N GLU A 182 -2.61 23.72 -21.47
CA GLU A 182 -3.43 24.73 -22.14
C GLU A 182 -4.67 24.99 -21.26
N LEU A 183 -4.75 26.21 -20.74
CA LEU A 183 -5.90 26.76 -20.04
C LEU A 183 -7.01 27.11 -21.02
#